data_14058d14ffabc2b4737b33c183bcb726
#
_entry.id   14058d14ffabc2b4737b33c183bcb726
#
_cell.length_a   1.000
_cell.length_b   1.000
_cell.length_c   1.000
_cell.angle_alpha   90.00
_cell.angle_beta   90.00
_cell.angle_gamma   90.00
#
_symmetry.space_group_name_H-M   'P 1'
#
loop_
_entity.id
_entity.type
_entity.pdbx_description
1 polymer ?
#
loop_
_entity_poly.entity_id
_entity_poly.type
_entity_poly.pdbx_seq_one_letter_code
_entity_poly.pdbx_strand_id
1 'polypeptide(L)'
;MKRKKTFEEALVGAVKMSEKYVEKGPYEFYPDPVIVDEVQKGLAKNELKFGYRYCPXMIVEGDPERDRMKICPCERHHEDITRDGFCIXAFFVSEEFLRKMEAGGEAISTVIGEGGGPGEDLFPEEKYVGAVKKSKRGPARS
;
A
#
# COMPACT_ATOMS: atom_id res chain seq x y z
N MET A 1 31.43 2.45 -7.58
CA MET A 1 30.47 1.39 -7.74
C MET A 1 29.44 1.35 -6.63
N LYS A 2 28.21 1.27 -6.98
CA LYS A 2 27.18 1.32 -5.99
C LYS A 2 26.88 -0.02 -5.37
N ARG A 3 26.71 0.00 -4.07
CA ARG A 3 26.30 -1.16 -3.35
C ARG A 3 24.84 -1.48 -3.63
N LYS A 4 24.54 -2.74 -3.74
CA LYS A 4 23.16 -3.13 -3.95
C LYS A 4 22.34 -2.88 -2.69
N LYS A 5 21.16 -2.33 -2.89
CA LYS A 5 20.26 -2.06 -1.79
C LYS A 5 19.73 -3.37 -1.22
N THR A 6 19.66 -3.44 0.09
CA THR A 6 19.07 -4.62 0.72
C THR A 6 17.55 -4.49 0.74
N PHE A 7 16.88 -5.62 1.00
CA PHE A 7 15.44 -5.58 1.10
C PHE A 7 14.99 -4.65 2.22
N GLU A 8 15.69 -4.69 3.35
CA GLU A 8 15.32 -3.81 4.45
C GLU A 8 15.43 -2.35 4.06
N GLU A 9 16.48 -2.01 3.35
CA GLU A 9 16.64 -0.63 2.90
C GLU A 9 15.54 -0.24 1.93
N ALA A 10 15.22 -1.13 1.03
CA ALA A 10 14.15 -0.84 0.08
C ALA A 10 12.81 -0.71 0.80
N LEU A 11 12.59 -1.54 1.81
CA LEU A 11 11.34 -1.48 2.56
C LEU A 11 11.23 -0.17 3.33
N VAL A 12 12.32 0.25 3.96
CA VAL A 12 12.30 1.53 4.66
C VAL A 12 11.95 2.64 3.69
N GLY A 13 12.51 2.60 2.50
CA GLY A 13 12.21 3.60 1.50
C GLY A 13 10.75 3.59 1.08
N ALA A 14 10.20 2.40 0.91
CA ALA A 14 8.80 2.30 0.51
C ALA A 14 7.88 2.81 1.61
N VAL A 15 8.20 2.47 2.86
CA VAL A 15 7.40 2.95 3.97
C VAL A 15 7.46 4.46 4.07
N LYS A 16 8.66 5.02 3.99
CA LYS A 16 8.79 6.47 4.09
C LYS A 16 8.09 7.19 2.95
N MET A 17 8.24 6.68 1.75
CA MET A 17 7.60 7.31 0.60
C MET A 17 6.10 7.33 0.76
N SER A 18 5.53 6.20 1.15
CA SER A 18 4.09 6.11 1.25
C SER A 18 3.56 6.92 2.43
N GLU A 19 4.27 6.92 3.54
CA GLU A 19 3.85 7.74 4.67
C GLU A 19 3.89 9.22 4.33
N LYS A 20 4.91 9.64 3.61
CA LYS A 20 5.00 11.02 3.21
C LYS A 20 3.88 11.38 2.24
N TYR A 21 3.56 10.47 1.34
CA TYR A 21 2.49 10.75 0.40
C TYR A 21 1.15 10.89 1.11
N VAL A 22 0.88 10.02 2.06
CA VAL A 22 -0.36 10.13 2.83
C VAL A 22 -0.36 11.40 3.66
N GLU A 23 0.78 11.75 4.20
CA GLU A 23 0.87 12.95 5.02
C GLU A 23 0.51 14.20 4.23
N LYS A 24 0.91 14.24 2.97
CA LYS A 24 0.59 15.39 2.12
C LYS A 24 -0.89 15.41 1.73
N GLY A 25 -1.53 14.27 1.77
CA GLY A 25 -2.92 14.20 1.39
C GLY A 25 -3.10 14.27 -0.10
N PRO A 26 -4.31 14.13 -0.56
CA PRO A 26 -5.56 14.01 0.21
C PRO A 26 -5.94 12.58 0.60
N TYR A 27 -5.13 11.62 0.25
CA TYR A 27 -5.50 10.23 0.46
C TYR A 27 -4.97 9.69 1.78
N GLU A 28 -5.55 8.58 2.20
CA GLU A 28 -5.17 7.92 3.43
C GLU A 28 -4.75 6.49 3.10
N PHE A 29 -4.08 5.85 4.05
CA PHE A 29 -3.82 4.43 3.90
C PHE A 29 -5.11 3.65 4.04
N TYR A 30 -5.17 2.54 3.31
CA TYR A 30 -6.22 1.57 3.53
C TYR A 30 -6.16 1.17 5.02
N PRO A 31 -7.32 1.00 5.66
CA PRO A 31 -7.29 0.82 7.13
C PRO A 31 -6.81 -0.53 7.63
N ASP A 32 -6.62 -1.49 6.74
CA ASP A 32 -6.10 -2.78 7.17
C ASP A 32 -4.58 -2.73 7.13
N PRO A 33 -3.92 -2.74 8.31
CA PRO A 33 -2.47 -2.61 8.34
C PRO A 33 -1.73 -3.77 7.71
N VAL A 34 -2.33 -4.93 7.69
CA VAL A 34 -1.69 -6.08 7.04
C VAL A 34 -1.58 -5.81 5.55
N ILE A 35 -2.64 -5.27 4.96
CA ILE A 35 -2.61 -4.97 3.54
C ILE A 35 -1.60 -3.87 3.23
N VAL A 36 -1.57 -2.84 4.05
CA VAL A 36 -0.62 -1.76 3.84
C VAL A 36 0.81 -2.30 3.88
N ASP A 37 1.10 -3.11 4.87
CA ASP A 37 2.43 -3.66 5.00
C ASP A 37 2.78 -4.54 3.81
N GLU A 38 1.83 -5.32 3.38
CA GLU A 38 2.06 -6.22 2.24
C GLU A 38 2.36 -5.43 0.97
N VAL A 39 1.64 -4.34 0.77
CA VAL A 39 1.90 -3.52 -0.40
C VAL A 39 3.29 -2.89 -0.30
N GLN A 40 3.65 -2.39 0.87
CA GLN A 40 4.95 -1.79 1.04
C GLN A 40 6.06 -2.78 0.75
N LYS A 41 5.87 -4.02 1.18
CA LYS A 41 6.84 -5.06 0.88
C LYS A 41 6.90 -5.36 -0.62
N GLY A 42 5.76 -5.36 -1.26
CA GLY A 42 5.72 -5.57 -2.70
C GLY A 42 6.43 -4.47 -3.45
N LEU A 43 6.27 -3.24 -2.99
CA LEU A 43 6.98 -2.13 -3.61
C LEU A 43 8.49 -2.29 -3.44
N ALA A 44 8.91 -2.72 -2.26
CA ALA A 44 10.32 -2.92 -2.01
C ALA A 44 10.89 -4.01 -2.90
N LYS A 45 10.15 -5.11 -3.03
CA LYS A 45 10.60 -6.19 -3.89
C LYS A 45 10.72 -5.73 -5.34
N ASN A 46 9.77 -4.95 -5.79
CA ASN A 46 9.82 -4.44 -7.15
C ASN A 46 10.99 -3.50 -7.35
N GLU A 47 11.29 -2.71 -6.35
CA GLU A 47 12.45 -1.83 -6.47
C GLU A 47 13.73 -2.63 -6.62
N LEU A 48 13.86 -3.69 -5.84
CA LEU A 48 15.06 -4.51 -5.93
C LEU A 48 15.15 -5.22 -7.27
N LYS A 49 14.01 -5.67 -7.77
CA LYS A 49 13.99 -6.46 -8.98
C LYS A 49 14.10 -5.60 -10.23
N PHE A 50 13.41 -4.48 -10.26
CA PHE A 50 13.28 -3.68 -11.47
C PHE A 50 13.92 -2.30 -11.37
N GLY A 51 14.29 -1.88 -10.19
CA GLY A 51 14.88 -0.56 -10.02
C GLY A 51 13.92 0.53 -9.61
N TYR A 52 12.64 0.25 -9.62
CA TYR A 52 11.62 1.23 -9.26
C TYR A 52 10.52 0.57 -8.46
N ARG A 53 9.82 1.37 -7.66
CA ARG A 53 8.72 0.86 -6.84
C ARG A 53 7.46 0.74 -7.67
N TYR A 54 7.43 -0.22 -8.57
CA TYR A 54 6.23 -0.46 -9.37
C TYR A 54 5.11 -1.02 -8.51
N CYS A 55 3.90 -0.63 -8.85
CA CYS A 55 2.72 -1.09 -8.12
C CYS A 55 2.62 -2.60 -8.18
N PRO A 56 2.56 -3.27 -7.05
CA PRO A 56 2.51 -4.74 -7.07
C PRO A 56 1.33 -5.33 -7.83
N UNK A 57 0.45 -4.61 -8.00
CA UNK A 57 -0.65 -5.09 -8.60
C UNK A 57 -0.57 -5.02 -9.99
N MET A 58 0.41 -4.45 -10.50
CA MET A 58 0.50 -4.31 -11.96
C MET A 58 1.61 -5.16 -12.52
N ILE A 59 1.46 -5.49 -13.77
CA ILE A 59 2.45 -6.31 -14.42
C ILE A 59 3.53 -5.43 -15.02
N VAL A 60 4.78 -5.70 -14.67
CA VAL A 60 5.92 -4.96 -15.21
C VAL A 60 6.34 -5.64 -16.50
N GLU A 61 6.33 -4.86 -17.59
CA GLU A 61 6.62 -5.42 -18.90
C GLU A 61 8.10 -5.46 -19.23
N GLY A 62 8.89 -4.69 -18.49
CA GLY A 62 10.29 -4.60 -18.77
C GLY A 62 10.67 -3.48 -19.68
N ASP A 63 9.71 -2.64 -20.03
CA ASP A 63 9.91 -1.48 -20.86
C ASP A 63 9.75 -0.24 -19.98
N PRO A 64 10.84 0.46 -19.68
CA PRO A 64 10.74 1.61 -18.76
C PRO A 64 9.74 2.66 -19.21
N GLU A 65 9.60 2.83 -20.50
CA GLU A 65 8.65 3.81 -21.01
C GLU A 65 7.23 3.42 -20.68
N ARG A 66 6.90 2.16 -20.90
CA ARG A 66 5.55 1.69 -20.64
C ARG A 66 5.29 1.50 -19.17
N ASP A 67 6.33 1.18 -18.42
CA ASP A 67 6.15 0.86 -17.01
C ASP A 67 6.19 2.10 -16.13
N ARG A 68 6.61 3.24 -16.69
CA ARG A 68 6.79 4.42 -15.88
C ARG A 68 5.54 4.81 -15.11
N MET A 69 4.39 4.70 -15.73
CA MET A 69 3.14 5.08 -15.09
C MET A 69 2.70 4.11 -13.99
N LYS A 70 3.39 3.00 -13.88
CA LYS A 70 3.07 2.02 -12.85
C LYS A 70 3.83 2.22 -11.55
N ILE A 71 4.74 3.19 -11.52
CA ILE A 71 5.50 3.47 -10.30
C ILE A 71 4.56 4.07 -9.27
N CYS A 72 4.59 3.53 -8.07
CA CYS A 72 3.69 3.96 -7.01
C CYS A 72 4.10 5.34 -6.48
N PRO A 73 3.16 6.25 -6.25
CA PRO A 73 1.72 6.14 -6.54
C PRO A 73 1.48 6.20 -8.04
N CYS A 74 0.82 5.19 -8.54
CA CYS A 74 0.74 5.03 -9.98
C CYS A 74 -0.18 6.08 -10.60
N GLU A 75 -0.03 6.23 -11.91
CA GLU A 75 -0.73 7.30 -12.59
C GLU A 75 -2.24 7.16 -12.49
N ARG A 76 -2.72 5.95 -12.47
CA ARG A 76 -4.15 5.72 -12.47
C ARG A 76 -4.80 5.73 -11.09
N HIS A 77 -4.01 5.94 -10.03
CA HIS A 77 -4.61 5.81 -8.69
C HIS A 77 -5.66 6.90 -8.43
N HIS A 78 -5.50 8.08 -9.00
CA HIS A 78 -6.54 9.11 -8.84
C HIS A 78 -7.86 8.65 -9.38
N GLU A 79 -7.84 8.08 -10.56
CA GLU A 79 -9.06 7.58 -11.18
C GLU A 79 -9.68 6.46 -10.35
N ASP A 80 -8.84 5.54 -9.94
CA ASP A 80 -9.34 4.41 -9.17
C ASP A 80 -9.97 4.86 -7.87
N ILE A 81 -9.30 5.76 -7.17
CA ILE A 81 -9.81 6.22 -5.89
C ILE A 81 -11.08 7.04 -6.08
N THR A 82 -11.13 7.85 -7.11
CA THR A 82 -12.33 8.63 -7.39
C THR A 82 -13.51 7.72 -7.68
N ARG A 83 -13.28 6.69 -8.45
CA ARG A 83 -14.38 5.80 -8.85
C ARG A 83 -14.75 4.82 -7.75
N ASP A 84 -13.77 4.21 -7.13
CA ASP A 84 -14.01 3.10 -6.22
C ASP A 84 -13.75 3.44 -4.75
N GLY A 85 -13.04 4.52 -4.50
CA GLY A 85 -12.67 4.86 -3.14
C GLY A 85 -11.30 4.37 -2.75
N PHE A 86 -10.70 3.51 -3.54
CA PHE A 86 -9.39 2.96 -3.24
C PHE A 86 -8.65 2.65 -4.53
N CYS A 87 -7.33 2.66 -4.44
CA CYS A 87 -6.52 2.35 -5.60
C CYS A 87 -6.43 0.84 -5.77
N ILE A 88 -5.93 0.46 -6.91
CA ILE A 88 -5.91 -0.95 -7.26
C ILE A 88 -5.25 -1.86 -6.22
N UNK A 89 -4.36 -1.32 -5.58
CA UNK A 89 -3.81 -2.08 -4.69
C UNK A 89 -4.35 -1.93 -3.43
N ALA A 90 -5.29 -1.36 -3.34
CA ALA A 90 -5.94 -1.08 -2.09
C ALA A 90 -4.95 -0.52 -1.07
N PHE A 91 -4.11 0.37 -1.54
CA PHE A 91 -3.08 0.95 -0.70
C PHE A 91 -3.51 2.32 -0.18
N PHE A 92 -4.01 3.14 -1.08
CA PHE A 92 -4.51 4.48 -0.75
C PHE A 92 -6.01 4.53 -0.94
N VAL A 93 -6.67 5.26 -0.06
CA VAL A 93 -8.12 5.40 -0.12
C VAL A 93 -8.49 6.85 0.07
N SER A 94 -9.70 7.19 -0.35
CA SER A 94 -10.20 8.53 -0.12
C SER A 94 -10.67 8.65 1.33
N GLU A 95 -10.72 9.88 1.81
CA GLU A 95 -11.25 10.14 3.14
C GLU A 95 -12.70 9.70 3.25
N GLU A 96 -13.45 9.93 2.19
CA GLU A 96 -14.85 9.56 2.18
C GLU A 96 -15.02 8.04 2.32
N PHE A 97 -14.21 7.30 1.58
CA PHE A 97 -14.26 5.85 1.66
C PHE A 97 -13.92 5.38 3.06
N LEU A 98 -12.90 5.99 3.64
CA LEU A 98 -12.48 5.63 4.99
C LEU A 98 -13.59 5.88 6.00
N ARG A 99 -14.25 7.01 5.88
CA ARG A 99 -15.34 7.31 6.78
C ARG A 99 -16.48 6.32 6.63
N LYS A 100 -16.77 5.93 5.41
CA LYS A 100 -17.83 4.94 5.17
C LYS A 100 -17.46 3.60 5.76
N MET A 101 -16.20 3.22 5.64
CA MET A 101 -15.74 1.98 6.23
C MET A 101 -15.90 2.00 7.73
N GLU A 102 -15.55 3.11 8.35
CA GLU A 102 -15.63 3.20 9.79
C GLU A 102 -17.08 3.18 10.26
N ALA A 103 -17.96 3.82 9.52
CA ALA A 103 -19.37 3.86 9.89
C ALA A 103 -20.02 2.50 9.71
N GLY A 104 -19.74 1.83 8.62
CA GLY A 104 -20.28 0.51 8.38
C GLY A 104 -19.21 -0.55 8.41
N GLY A 105 -18.30 -0.43 9.34
CA GLY A 105 -17.10 -1.21 9.34
C GLY A 105 -17.27 -2.70 9.17
N GLU A 106 -18.41 -3.19 9.57
CA GLU A 106 -18.64 -4.61 9.49
C GLU A 106 -18.62 -5.15 8.08
N ALA A 107 -19.27 -4.43 7.19
CA ALA A 107 -19.35 -4.88 5.81
C ALA A 107 -17.97 -4.99 5.19
N ILE A 108 -17.15 -4.00 5.44
CA ILE A 108 -15.82 -3.99 4.88
C ILE A 108 -14.97 -5.08 5.50
N SER A 109 -15.08 -5.24 6.80
CA SER A 109 -14.32 -6.27 7.48
C SER A 109 -14.66 -7.65 6.95
N THR A 110 -15.93 -7.86 6.68
CA THR A 110 -16.36 -9.16 6.17
C THR A 110 -15.70 -9.47 4.84
N VAL A 111 -15.70 -8.49 3.97
CA VAL A 111 -15.10 -8.70 2.66
C VAL A 111 -13.62 -9.03 2.79
N ILE A 112 -12.93 -8.23 3.57
CA ILE A 112 -11.51 -8.43 3.74
C ILE A 112 -11.24 -9.73 4.48
N GLY A 113 -12.05 -10.01 5.47
CA GLY A 113 -11.87 -11.22 6.24
C GLY A 113 -11.99 -12.47 5.41
N GLU A 114 -12.96 -12.48 4.53
CA GLU A 114 -13.14 -13.63 3.67
C GLU A 114 -11.96 -13.81 2.74
N GLY A 115 -11.55 -12.71 2.14
CA GLY A 115 -10.43 -12.77 1.25
C GLY A 115 -9.13 -12.98 1.99
N GLY A 116 -9.09 -12.54 3.23
CA GLY A 116 -7.87 -12.55 3.98
C GLY A 116 -7.63 -13.79 4.80
N GLY A 117 -8.62 -14.66 4.90
CA GLY A 117 -8.43 -15.85 5.69
C GLY A 117 -7.14 -16.57 5.40
N PRO A 118 -6.93 -16.96 4.16
CA PRO A 118 -5.66 -17.58 3.79
C PRO A 118 -4.47 -16.64 3.96
N GLY A 119 -4.72 -15.37 3.78
CA GLY A 119 -3.66 -14.40 3.86
C GLY A 119 -3.07 -14.28 5.24
N GLU A 120 -3.86 -14.52 6.24
CA GLU A 120 -3.38 -14.41 7.60
C GLU A 120 -2.24 -15.37 7.86
N ASP A 121 -2.34 -16.54 7.28
CA ASP A 121 -1.28 -17.53 7.45
C ASP A 121 -0.02 -17.12 6.72
N LEU A 122 -0.19 -16.46 5.59
CA LEU A 122 0.96 -16.05 4.80
C LEU A 122 1.66 -14.85 5.40
N PHE A 123 0.94 -14.03 6.15
CA PHE A 123 1.50 -12.80 6.66
C PHE A 123 1.34 -12.75 8.17
N PRO A 124 2.25 -13.40 8.87
CA PRO A 124 2.17 -13.42 10.33
C PRO A 124 2.12 -12.02 10.91
N GLU A 125 1.24 -11.87 11.85
CA GLU A 125 0.97 -10.55 12.41
C GLU A 125 2.17 -9.87 13.01
N GLU A 126 3.01 -10.62 13.67
CA GLU A 126 4.14 -10.01 14.35
C GLU A 126 5.10 -9.34 13.40
N LYS A 127 5.10 -9.73 12.14
CA LYS A 127 5.97 -9.09 11.18
C LYS A 127 5.52 -7.69 10.85
N TYR A 128 4.28 -7.38 11.11
CA TYR A 128 3.70 -6.13 10.67
C TYR A 128 3.48 -5.13 11.78
N VAL A 129 3.73 -5.53 12.99
CA VAL A 129 3.45 -4.65 14.12
C VAL A 129 4.21 -3.34 14.00
N GLY A 130 5.46 -3.42 13.62
CA GLY A 130 6.25 -2.22 13.49
C GLY A 130 5.71 -1.26 12.44
N ALA A 131 5.32 -1.83 11.30
CA ALA A 131 4.79 -1.00 10.22
C ALA A 131 3.48 -0.35 10.65
N VAL A 132 2.66 -1.11 11.35
CA VAL A 132 1.40 -0.58 11.82
C VAL A 132 1.62 0.60 12.75
N LYS A 133 2.58 0.46 13.66
CA LYS A 133 2.85 1.51 14.61
C LYS A 133 3.35 2.77 13.96
N LYS A 134 3.99 2.64 12.83
CA LYS A 134 4.51 3.81 12.14
C LYS A 134 3.42 4.59 11.44
N SER A 135 2.30 3.99 11.25
CA SER A 135 1.20 4.66 10.58
C SER A 135 0.60 5.65 11.55
N LYS A 136 0.89 6.89 11.35
CA LYS A 136 0.38 7.90 12.24
C LYS A 136 -1.08 8.18 12.01
N ARG A 137 -1.59 7.75 10.89
CA ARG A 137 -2.98 7.98 10.59
C ARG A 137 -3.91 7.21 11.49
N GLY A 138 -3.50 6.02 11.89
CA GLY A 138 -4.35 5.19 12.72
C GLY A 138 -4.90 5.91 13.91
N PRO A 139 -4.04 6.33 14.84
CA PRO A 139 -4.54 7.00 16.04
C PRO A 139 -5.11 8.37 15.76
N ALA A 140 -4.55 9.07 14.80
CA ALA A 140 -5.00 10.43 14.55
C ALA A 140 -6.41 10.49 14.00
N ARG A 141 -6.84 9.43 13.39
CA ARG A 141 -8.13 9.40 12.73
C ARG A 141 -9.27 8.98 13.63
N SER A 142 -8.98 8.35 14.69
CA SER A 142 -10.04 7.87 15.57
C SER A 142 -10.68 8.98 16.37
#